data_5d0837198ead923bf93cbe8643e8969e
#
_entry.id   5d0837198ead923bf93cbe8643e8969e
#
_cell.length_a   1.000
_cell.length_b   1.000
_cell.length_c   1.000
_cell.angle_alpha   90.00
_cell.angle_beta   90.00
_cell.angle_gamma   90.00
#
_symmetry.space_group_name_H-M   'P 1'
#
loop_
_entity.id
_entity.type
_entity.pdbx_description
1 polymer ?
#
loop_
_entity_poly.entity_id
_entity_poly.type
_entity_poly.pdbx_seq_one_letter_code
_entity_poly.pdbx_strand_id
1 'polypeptide(L)'
;MPARFPVSRIALLLAVVLILGVYAGAQKSKFESEQRYMLLATKKTATMQKELDEAAAAGYRVVVGSPTSGSEMAVLLERVATPPDTYKYKLLATTRTGTMEKELNEAAAQGYRLLPRTMISKVDITPFSGGQEIVVLMEKAPNSKKFYHYKLLATTLTSTLQKEITESIAQGYTLAGMVSRGEHMVIMEKENPGE
;
A
#
# COMPACT_ATOMS: atom_id res chain seq x y z
N MET A 1 78.47 2.12 0.04
CA MET A 1 77.31 1.68 -0.75
C MET A 1 76.05 1.74 0.13
N PRO A 2 75.15 2.66 -0.07
CA PRO A 2 73.90 2.70 0.72
C PRO A 2 72.80 1.94 -0.01
N ALA A 3 72.08 1.09 0.76
CA ALA A 3 70.94 0.32 0.29
C ALA A 3 69.72 1.21 0.09
N ARG A 4 69.12 1.13 -1.10
CA ARG A 4 67.84 1.79 -1.47
C ARG A 4 66.68 0.89 -1.02
N PHE A 5 65.83 1.36 -0.13
CA PHE A 5 64.57 0.74 0.21
C PHE A 5 63.47 1.16 -0.78
N PRO A 6 62.62 0.26 -1.30
CA PRO A 6 61.54 0.63 -2.21
C PRO A 6 60.31 1.08 -1.40
N VAL A 7 60.12 2.40 -1.28
CA VAL A 7 58.89 3.03 -0.79
C VAL A 7 57.98 3.25 -1.97
N SER A 8 57.18 2.26 -2.40
CA SER A 8 56.25 2.55 -3.50
C SER A 8 55.01 1.63 -3.65
N ARG A 9 54.82 0.64 -2.80
CA ARG A 9 53.63 -0.24 -2.96
C ARG A 9 52.53 -0.03 -1.90
N ILE A 10 52.80 0.58 -0.79
CA ILE A 10 51.82 0.81 0.26
C ILE A 10 51.05 2.11 0.04
N ALA A 11 51.66 3.14 -0.56
CA ALA A 11 50.99 4.40 -0.84
C ALA A 11 49.92 4.27 -1.97
N LEU A 12 50.10 3.35 -2.91
CA LEU A 12 49.15 3.14 -4.02
C LEU A 12 47.88 2.41 -3.58
N LEU A 13 47.96 1.51 -2.57
CA LEU A 13 46.79 0.80 -2.05
C LEU A 13 45.90 1.67 -1.17
N LEU A 14 46.48 2.63 -0.44
CA LEU A 14 45.71 3.60 0.36
C LEU A 14 44.97 4.64 -0.51
N ALA A 15 45.52 5.02 -1.64
CA ALA A 15 44.84 5.94 -2.57
C ALA A 15 43.64 5.32 -3.28
N VAL A 16 43.70 4.02 -3.61
CA VAL A 16 42.59 3.29 -4.25
C VAL A 16 41.41 3.08 -3.30
N VAL A 17 41.67 2.84 -2.02
CA VAL A 17 40.62 2.69 -0.98
C VAL A 17 39.91 4.03 -0.71
N LEU A 18 40.62 5.17 -0.76
CA LEU A 18 40.04 6.50 -0.60
C LEU A 18 39.19 6.96 -1.81
N ILE A 19 39.48 6.49 -3.02
CA ILE A 19 38.71 6.83 -4.23
C ILE A 19 37.42 6.00 -4.33
N LEU A 20 37.40 4.77 -3.83
CA LEU A 20 36.19 3.94 -3.78
C LEU A 20 35.21 4.39 -2.68
N GLY A 21 35.65 5.13 -1.68
CA GLY A 21 34.77 5.68 -0.61
C GLY A 21 33.99 6.93 -1.00
N VAL A 22 34.32 7.59 -2.10
CA VAL A 22 33.70 8.88 -2.51
C VAL A 22 32.59 8.68 -3.56
N TYR A 23 32.46 7.49 -4.15
CA TYR A 23 31.37 7.16 -5.10
C TYR A 23 30.18 6.47 -4.48
N ALA A 24 30.06 6.38 -3.16
CA ALA A 24 28.78 6.23 -2.52
C ALA A 24 28.05 7.57 -2.54
N GLY A 25 27.87 8.14 -3.71
CA GLY A 25 26.91 9.21 -3.97
C GLY A 25 25.57 8.70 -3.49
N ALA A 26 25.08 9.21 -2.36
CA ALA A 26 23.78 8.93 -1.86
C ALA A 26 22.80 9.14 -3.01
N GLN A 27 22.32 8.07 -3.63
CA GLN A 27 21.15 8.13 -4.48
C GLN A 27 20.06 8.68 -3.58
N LYS A 28 19.77 10.00 -3.73
CA LYS A 28 18.63 10.61 -3.02
C LYS A 28 17.45 9.71 -3.26
N SER A 29 16.89 9.15 -2.20
CA SER A 29 15.73 8.29 -2.34
C SER A 29 14.64 9.10 -3.03
N LYS A 30 13.85 8.47 -3.88
CA LYS A 30 12.66 9.07 -4.54
C LYS A 30 11.79 9.85 -3.54
N PHE A 31 11.87 9.51 -2.26
CA PHE A 31 11.08 10.03 -1.15
C PHE A 31 11.74 11.17 -0.37
N GLU A 32 12.98 11.57 -0.69
CA GLU A 32 13.66 12.74 -0.09
C GLU A 32 13.23 14.08 -0.70
N SER A 33 12.32 14.07 -1.68
CA SER A 33 11.82 15.31 -2.25
C SER A 33 10.95 16.05 -1.23
N GLU A 34 11.08 17.37 -1.13
CA GLU A 34 10.21 18.24 -0.31
C GLU A 34 8.82 18.43 -0.92
N GLN A 35 8.46 17.62 -1.90
CA GLN A 35 7.17 17.72 -2.59
C GLN A 35 6.03 17.42 -1.63
N ARG A 36 5.01 18.27 -1.68
CA ARG A 36 3.78 18.07 -0.91
C ARG A 36 3.02 16.82 -1.35
N TYR A 37 2.93 16.55 -2.62
CA TYR A 37 2.25 15.40 -3.19
C TYR A 37 3.22 14.48 -3.92
N MET A 38 2.96 13.19 -3.84
CA MET A 38 3.71 12.14 -4.53
C MET A 38 2.75 11.17 -5.21
N LEU A 39 3.04 10.82 -6.45
CA LEU A 39 2.31 9.80 -7.22
C LEU A 39 3.15 8.53 -7.32
N LEU A 40 2.59 7.42 -6.86
CA LEU A 40 3.10 6.08 -7.10
C LEU A 40 2.25 5.43 -8.18
N ALA A 41 2.86 4.74 -9.15
CA ALA A 41 2.16 4.03 -10.20
C ALA A 41 2.90 2.76 -10.59
N THR A 42 2.22 1.61 -10.56
CA THR A 42 2.80 0.32 -10.91
C THR A 42 1.73 -0.72 -11.24
N LYS A 43 2.12 -1.75 -11.97
CA LYS A 43 1.28 -2.92 -12.25
C LYS A 43 1.37 -4.00 -11.17
N LYS A 44 2.48 -4.04 -10.42
CA LYS A 44 2.77 -5.10 -9.46
C LYS A 44 2.38 -4.69 -8.04
N THR A 45 1.52 -5.46 -7.40
CA THR A 45 1.06 -5.25 -6.01
C THR A 45 2.21 -5.25 -5.01
N ALA A 46 3.15 -6.18 -5.13
CA ALA A 46 4.33 -6.24 -4.25
C ALA A 46 5.24 -4.99 -4.38
N THR A 47 5.39 -4.43 -5.58
CA THR A 47 6.12 -3.19 -5.79
C THR A 47 5.40 -2.02 -5.15
N MET A 48 4.07 -1.92 -5.33
CA MET A 48 3.26 -0.88 -4.70
C MET A 48 3.34 -0.95 -3.17
N GLN A 49 3.24 -2.15 -2.58
CA GLN A 49 3.37 -2.31 -1.12
C GLN A 49 4.71 -1.77 -0.62
N LYS A 50 5.81 -2.14 -1.28
CA LYS A 50 7.15 -1.66 -0.91
C LYS A 50 7.26 -0.12 -1.03
N GLU A 51 6.78 0.46 -2.14
CA GLU A 51 6.80 1.91 -2.34
C GLU A 51 5.92 2.66 -1.34
N LEU A 52 4.78 2.09 -0.91
CA LEU A 52 3.93 2.64 0.15
C LEU A 52 4.64 2.64 1.50
N ASP A 53 5.35 1.57 1.85
CA ASP A 53 6.11 1.48 3.10
C ASP A 53 7.25 2.51 3.14
N GLU A 54 7.97 2.68 2.02
CA GLU A 54 9.03 3.67 1.88
C GLU A 54 8.47 5.11 1.94
N ALA A 55 7.35 5.39 1.27
CA ALA A 55 6.69 6.69 1.31
C ALA A 55 6.16 7.02 2.71
N ALA A 56 5.56 6.06 3.40
CA ALA A 56 5.11 6.23 4.79
C ALA A 56 6.28 6.56 5.72
N ALA A 57 7.40 5.85 5.60
CA ALA A 57 8.62 6.14 6.37
C ALA A 57 9.16 7.55 6.10
N ALA A 58 8.95 8.10 4.91
CA ALA A 58 9.29 9.47 4.53
C ALA A 58 8.23 10.52 4.94
N GLY A 59 7.16 10.13 5.66
CA GLY A 59 6.13 11.02 6.18
C GLY A 59 4.99 11.32 5.19
N TYR A 60 4.77 10.47 4.21
CA TYR A 60 3.63 10.57 3.30
C TYR A 60 2.45 9.72 3.76
N ARG A 61 1.25 10.21 3.52
CA ARG A 61 -0.01 9.52 3.75
C ARG A 61 -0.80 9.37 2.46
N VAL A 62 -1.43 8.23 2.28
CA VAL A 62 -2.31 7.95 1.14
C VAL A 62 -3.54 8.84 1.16
N VAL A 63 -3.85 9.46 0.02
CA VAL A 63 -5.04 10.31 -0.18
C VAL A 63 -6.09 9.59 -1.02
N VAL A 64 -5.67 9.03 -2.15
CA VAL A 64 -6.57 8.38 -3.12
C VAL A 64 -5.82 7.39 -3.99
N GLY A 65 -6.50 6.33 -4.40
CA GLY A 65 -6.06 5.41 -5.44
C GLY A 65 -6.95 5.51 -6.67
N SER A 66 -6.40 5.22 -7.83
CA SER A 66 -7.13 5.20 -9.09
C SER A 66 -6.60 4.07 -9.98
N PRO A 67 -7.48 3.37 -10.70
CA PRO A 67 -7.04 2.53 -11.81
C PRO A 67 -6.53 3.43 -12.94
N THR A 68 -5.55 2.94 -13.67
CA THR A 68 -5.20 3.48 -14.98
C THR A 68 -5.72 2.54 -16.08
N SER A 69 -5.29 2.69 -17.31
CA SER A 69 -5.67 1.74 -18.36
C SER A 69 -5.08 0.35 -18.10
N GLY A 70 -5.91 -0.68 -18.01
CA GLY A 70 -5.52 -2.08 -17.92
C GLY A 70 -5.11 -2.52 -16.50
N SER A 71 -3.86 -2.91 -16.32
CA SER A 71 -3.38 -3.57 -15.10
C SER A 71 -2.66 -2.66 -14.11
N GLU A 72 -2.45 -1.41 -14.43
CA GLU A 72 -1.74 -0.47 -13.57
C GLU A 72 -2.68 0.14 -12.52
N MET A 73 -2.13 0.42 -11.34
CA MET A 73 -2.76 1.20 -10.28
C MET A 73 -1.89 2.40 -9.95
N ALA A 74 -2.53 3.51 -9.65
CA ALA A 74 -1.90 4.75 -9.22
C ALA A 74 -2.39 5.13 -7.82
N VAL A 75 -1.50 5.61 -6.97
CA VAL A 75 -1.80 6.07 -5.60
C VAL A 75 -1.19 7.43 -5.40
N LEU A 76 -2.01 8.41 -5.03
CA LEU A 76 -1.58 9.74 -4.68
C LEU A 76 -1.42 9.84 -3.15
N LEU A 77 -0.29 10.37 -2.73
CA LEU A 77 0.05 10.59 -1.32
C LEU A 77 0.32 12.07 -1.07
N GLU A 78 0.13 12.49 0.18
CA GLU A 78 0.43 13.82 0.68
C GLU A 78 1.39 13.73 1.87
N ARG A 79 2.35 14.62 1.96
CA ARG A 79 3.23 14.75 3.12
C ARG A 79 2.45 15.35 4.29
N VAL A 80 2.29 14.59 5.37
CA VAL A 80 1.44 14.97 6.50
C VAL A 80 2.08 14.79 7.87
N ALA A 81 3.13 13.99 7.96
CA ALA A 81 3.76 13.67 9.23
C ALA A 81 5.27 13.83 9.17
N THR A 82 5.84 14.20 10.28
CA THR A 82 7.29 14.13 10.50
C THR A 82 7.58 12.86 11.29
N PRO A 83 8.57 12.01 10.90
CA PRO A 83 8.97 10.86 11.70
C PRO A 83 9.19 11.26 13.17
N PRO A 84 8.82 10.42 14.17
CA PRO A 84 8.51 9.01 14.08
C PRO A 84 7.03 8.63 13.86
N ASP A 85 6.11 9.56 13.85
CA ASP A 85 4.67 9.26 13.75
C ASP A 85 4.30 8.99 12.28
N THR A 86 4.51 7.76 11.84
CA THR A 86 4.22 7.34 10.48
C THR A 86 3.03 6.39 10.40
N TYR A 87 2.29 6.48 9.30
CA TYR A 87 1.24 5.53 8.95
C TYR A 87 1.85 4.21 8.46
N LYS A 88 1.09 3.13 8.60
CA LYS A 88 1.44 1.83 8.02
C LYS A 88 0.35 1.40 7.05
N TYR A 89 0.74 0.78 5.95
CA TYR A 89 -0.17 0.36 4.90
C TYR A 89 -0.14 -1.15 4.71
N LYS A 90 -1.29 -1.69 4.31
CA LYS A 90 -1.42 -3.05 3.82
C LYS A 90 -2.23 -3.00 2.53
N LEU A 91 -1.63 -3.48 1.44
CA LEU A 91 -2.30 -3.64 0.16
C LEU A 91 -2.86 -5.06 0.09
N LEU A 92 -4.16 -5.16 -0.13
CA LEU A 92 -4.86 -6.41 -0.38
C LEU A 92 -5.27 -6.45 -1.86
N ALA A 93 -5.05 -7.58 -2.51
CA ALA A 93 -5.32 -7.74 -3.92
C ALA A 93 -5.75 -9.18 -4.24
N THR A 94 -6.95 -9.34 -4.76
CA THR A 94 -7.49 -10.67 -5.06
C THR A 94 -8.58 -10.65 -6.11
N THR A 95 -8.73 -11.78 -6.79
CA THR A 95 -9.84 -12.06 -7.71
C THR A 95 -11.03 -12.74 -7.02
N ARG A 96 -10.94 -13.07 -5.72
CA ARG A 96 -11.95 -13.83 -4.97
C ARG A 96 -12.55 -13.02 -3.83
N THR A 97 -13.88 -12.88 -3.80
CA THR A 97 -14.62 -12.13 -2.77
C THR A 97 -14.41 -12.65 -1.36
N GLY A 98 -14.55 -13.96 -1.15
CA GLY A 98 -14.35 -14.57 0.18
C GLY A 98 -12.90 -14.43 0.70
N THR A 99 -11.91 -14.45 -0.19
CA THR A 99 -10.52 -14.18 0.19
C THR A 99 -10.36 -12.71 0.63
N MET A 100 -10.95 -11.77 -0.11
CA MET A 100 -10.91 -10.34 0.24
C MET A 100 -11.53 -10.08 1.62
N GLU A 101 -12.71 -10.64 1.91
CA GLU A 101 -13.36 -10.46 3.21
C GLU A 101 -12.50 -11.00 4.36
N LYS A 102 -11.92 -12.18 4.19
CA LYS A 102 -11.00 -12.77 5.17
C LYS A 102 -9.79 -11.89 5.42
N GLU A 103 -9.10 -11.45 4.36
CA GLU A 103 -7.90 -10.63 4.45
C GLU A 103 -8.19 -9.24 5.05
N LEU A 104 -9.34 -8.63 4.74
CA LEU A 104 -9.80 -7.38 5.37
C LEU A 104 -9.93 -7.55 6.89
N ASN A 105 -10.58 -8.64 7.34
CA ASN A 105 -10.78 -8.88 8.76
C ASN A 105 -9.48 -9.26 9.49
N GLU A 106 -8.57 -9.99 8.86
CA GLU A 106 -7.23 -10.28 9.40
C GLU A 106 -6.39 -9.01 9.57
N ALA A 107 -6.47 -8.09 8.62
CA ALA A 107 -5.79 -6.80 8.71
C ALA A 107 -6.46 -5.89 9.76
N ALA A 108 -7.79 -5.88 9.84
CA ALA A 108 -8.55 -5.11 10.81
C ALA A 108 -8.24 -5.54 12.25
N ALA A 109 -8.08 -6.85 12.50
CA ALA A 109 -7.64 -7.38 13.79
C ALA A 109 -6.23 -6.90 14.20
N GLN A 110 -5.41 -6.43 13.25
CA GLN A 110 -4.11 -5.81 13.49
C GLN A 110 -4.19 -4.28 13.63
N GLY A 111 -5.41 -3.70 13.61
CA GLY A 111 -5.66 -2.27 13.74
C GLY A 111 -5.60 -1.48 12.42
N TYR A 112 -5.64 -2.17 11.28
CA TYR A 112 -5.77 -1.49 9.98
C TYR A 112 -7.24 -1.18 9.67
N ARG A 113 -7.47 -0.05 9.01
CA ARG A 113 -8.78 0.36 8.50
C ARG A 113 -8.73 0.54 6.99
N LEU A 114 -9.77 0.12 6.30
CA LEU A 114 -9.93 0.32 4.86
C LEU A 114 -9.89 1.82 4.51
N LEU A 115 -9.18 2.15 3.44
CA LEU A 115 -9.22 3.46 2.82
C LEU A 115 -10.21 3.41 1.63
N PRO A 116 -11.43 3.95 1.76
CA PRO A 116 -12.47 3.78 0.74
C PRO A 116 -12.10 4.34 -0.63
N ARG A 117 -11.30 5.41 -0.66
CA ARG A 117 -10.85 6.08 -1.89
C ARG A 117 -9.73 5.35 -2.62
N THR A 118 -9.36 4.14 -2.19
CA THR A 118 -8.30 3.33 -2.80
C THR A 118 -8.81 2.02 -3.38
N MET A 119 -10.13 1.84 -3.45
CA MET A 119 -10.73 0.64 -4.03
C MET A 119 -10.62 0.70 -5.55
N ILE A 120 -9.84 -0.21 -6.11
CA ILE A 120 -9.47 -0.23 -7.53
C ILE A 120 -9.85 -1.60 -8.12
N SER A 121 -10.46 -1.60 -9.31
CA SER A 121 -10.56 -2.79 -10.16
C SER A 121 -9.56 -2.67 -11.29
N LYS A 122 -8.70 -3.66 -11.45
CA LYS A 122 -7.70 -3.71 -12.53
C LYS A 122 -7.62 -5.10 -13.15
N VAL A 123 -7.06 -5.18 -14.35
CA VAL A 123 -6.81 -6.47 -14.99
C VAL A 123 -5.69 -7.20 -14.26
N ASP A 124 -5.93 -8.46 -13.88
CA ASP A 124 -4.90 -9.32 -13.33
C ASP A 124 -3.94 -9.77 -14.46
N ILE A 125 -2.65 -9.51 -14.27
CA ILE A 125 -1.60 -9.84 -15.24
C ILE A 125 -0.93 -11.19 -14.95
N THR A 126 -1.37 -11.91 -13.92
CA THR A 126 -0.79 -13.23 -13.63
C THR A 126 -1.15 -14.22 -14.72
N PRO A 127 -0.21 -15.10 -15.16
CA PRO A 127 -0.51 -16.14 -16.12
C PRO A 127 -1.67 -17.01 -15.63
N PHE A 128 -2.64 -17.27 -16.49
CA PHE A 128 -3.82 -18.13 -16.25
C PHE A 128 -4.94 -17.56 -15.38
N SER A 129 -4.88 -16.34 -14.86
CA SER A 129 -5.97 -15.76 -14.05
C SER A 129 -7.04 -15.05 -14.88
N GLY A 130 -6.68 -14.35 -15.95
CA GLY A 130 -7.57 -13.75 -16.95
C GLY A 130 -8.73 -12.90 -16.43
N GLY A 131 -8.73 -12.54 -15.14
CA GLY A 131 -9.82 -11.87 -14.44
C GLY A 131 -9.53 -10.43 -14.06
N GLN A 132 -10.52 -9.79 -13.46
CA GLN A 132 -10.31 -8.51 -12.80
C GLN A 132 -9.97 -8.73 -11.33
N GLU A 133 -8.88 -8.12 -10.90
CA GLU A 133 -8.41 -8.12 -9.52
C GLU A 133 -8.94 -6.87 -8.81
N ILE A 134 -9.48 -7.02 -7.63
CA ILE A 134 -9.81 -5.91 -6.74
C ILE A 134 -8.60 -5.65 -5.85
N VAL A 135 -8.17 -4.39 -5.82
CA VAL A 135 -7.11 -3.90 -4.95
C VAL A 135 -7.70 -2.89 -3.99
N VAL A 136 -7.36 -3.01 -2.72
CA VAL A 136 -7.71 -2.05 -1.68
C VAL A 136 -6.50 -1.77 -0.82
N LEU A 137 -6.41 -0.56 -0.29
CA LEU A 137 -5.42 -0.20 0.73
C LEU A 137 -6.09 -0.10 2.10
N MET A 138 -5.41 -0.63 3.08
CA MET A 138 -5.75 -0.44 4.49
C MET A 138 -4.64 0.35 5.18
N GLU A 139 -5.04 1.26 6.06
CA GLU A 139 -4.15 2.14 6.80
C GLU A 139 -4.23 1.85 8.30
N LYS A 140 -3.08 1.77 8.95
CA LYS A 140 -2.99 1.84 10.40
C LYS A 140 -2.42 3.20 10.78
N ALA A 141 -3.25 4.04 11.39
CA ALA A 141 -2.82 5.33 11.90
C ALA A 141 -1.92 5.16 13.14
N PRO A 142 -0.96 6.06 13.36
CA PRO A 142 -0.17 6.08 14.59
C PRO A 142 -1.10 6.14 15.81
N ASN A 143 -0.78 5.34 16.83
CA ASN A 143 -1.52 5.33 18.11
C ASN A 143 -3.02 4.99 18.04
N SER A 144 -3.52 4.51 16.89
CA SER A 144 -4.92 4.09 16.78
C SER A 144 -5.16 2.84 17.62
N LYS A 145 -6.22 2.90 18.46
CA LYS A 145 -6.74 1.76 19.23
C LYS A 145 -8.08 1.27 18.68
N LYS A 146 -8.47 1.71 17.50
CA LYS A 146 -9.73 1.34 16.87
C LYS A 146 -9.56 0.05 16.09
N PHE A 147 -10.54 -0.84 16.22
CA PHE A 147 -10.64 -2.08 15.48
C PHE A 147 -11.93 -2.09 14.68
N TYR A 148 -11.91 -2.82 13.56
CA TYR A 148 -13.02 -2.85 12.63
C TYR A 148 -13.35 -4.28 12.25
N HIS A 149 -14.59 -4.49 11.84
CA HIS A 149 -15.05 -5.72 11.21
C HIS A 149 -15.67 -5.39 9.86
N TYR A 150 -15.32 -6.16 8.86
CA TYR A 150 -15.76 -5.97 7.48
C TYR A 150 -16.67 -7.09 7.03
N LYS A 151 -17.70 -6.74 6.28
CA LYS A 151 -18.56 -7.65 5.55
C LYS A 151 -18.54 -7.24 4.07
N LEU A 152 -18.34 -8.21 3.19
CA LEU A 152 -18.26 -7.98 1.77
C LEU A 152 -19.50 -8.57 1.10
N LEU A 153 -20.24 -7.72 0.40
CA LEU A 153 -21.43 -8.06 -0.36
C LEU A 153 -21.07 -8.03 -1.85
N ALA A 154 -21.37 -9.11 -2.60
CA ALA A 154 -21.00 -9.19 -4.01
C ALA A 154 -22.09 -9.92 -4.81
N THR A 155 -22.66 -9.24 -5.78
CA THR A 155 -23.71 -9.77 -6.65
C THR A 155 -23.84 -8.96 -7.94
N THR A 156 -24.41 -9.56 -8.96
CA THR A 156 -24.82 -8.88 -10.20
C THR A 156 -26.24 -8.31 -10.11
N LEU A 157 -27.02 -8.69 -9.08
CA LEU A 157 -28.42 -8.30 -8.91
C LEU A 157 -28.56 -7.12 -7.97
N THR A 158 -28.94 -5.96 -8.48
CA THR A 158 -29.09 -4.72 -7.69
C THR A 158 -30.14 -4.85 -6.57
N SER A 159 -31.23 -5.58 -6.80
CA SER A 159 -32.26 -5.81 -5.77
C SER A 159 -31.75 -6.66 -4.62
N THR A 160 -30.96 -7.70 -4.91
CA THR A 160 -30.29 -8.52 -3.89
C THR A 160 -29.29 -7.69 -3.09
N LEU A 161 -28.45 -6.92 -3.77
CA LEU A 161 -27.48 -6.04 -3.13
C LEU A 161 -28.14 -5.04 -2.20
N GLN A 162 -29.23 -4.39 -2.65
CA GLN A 162 -29.97 -3.43 -1.83
C GLN A 162 -30.52 -4.07 -0.55
N LYS A 163 -31.05 -5.29 -0.65
CA LYS A 163 -31.53 -6.05 0.50
C LYS A 163 -30.39 -6.35 1.49
N GLU A 164 -29.28 -6.90 1.00
CA GLU A 164 -28.11 -7.25 1.82
C GLU A 164 -27.46 -6.03 2.51
N ILE A 165 -27.43 -4.87 1.83
CA ILE A 165 -27.00 -3.60 2.43
C ILE A 165 -27.93 -3.23 3.59
N THR A 166 -29.25 -3.28 3.38
CA THR A 166 -30.24 -2.93 4.39
C THR A 166 -30.12 -3.84 5.62
N GLU A 167 -29.96 -5.15 5.40
CA GLU A 167 -29.75 -6.14 6.47
C GLU A 167 -28.43 -5.89 7.22
N SER A 168 -27.38 -5.48 6.51
CA SER A 168 -26.10 -5.17 7.15
C SER A 168 -26.19 -3.89 8.01
N ILE A 169 -26.88 -2.87 7.53
CA ILE A 169 -27.16 -1.64 8.31
C ILE A 169 -27.92 -1.99 9.59
N ALA A 170 -28.94 -2.87 9.53
CA ALA A 170 -29.67 -3.33 10.72
C ALA A 170 -28.79 -4.07 11.73
N GLN A 171 -27.66 -4.65 11.27
CA GLN A 171 -26.64 -5.28 12.12
C GLN A 171 -25.58 -4.30 12.65
N GLY A 172 -25.73 -3.00 12.38
CA GLY A 172 -24.83 -1.93 12.83
C GLY A 172 -23.61 -1.69 11.95
N TYR A 173 -23.62 -2.19 10.71
CA TYR A 173 -22.59 -1.84 9.73
C TYR A 173 -22.92 -0.51 9.04
N THR A 174 -21.90 0.15 8.55
CA THR A 174 -21.96 1.35 7.71
C THR A 174 -21.28 1.09 6.37
N LEU A 175 -21.63 1.83 5.34
CA LEU A 175 -20.99 1.71 4.05
C LEU A 175 -19.55 2.22 4.13
N ALA A 176 -18.58 1.36 3.81
CA ALA A 176 -17.18 1.73 3.64
C ALA A 176 -16.86 2.12 2.20
N GLY A 177 -17.30 1.35 1.21
CA GLY A 177 -17.07 1.67 -0.19
C GLY A 177 -17.67 0.69 -1.17
N MET A 178 -17.56 1.00 -2.46
CA MET A 178 -18.07 0.18 -3.54
C MET A 178 -17.09 0.15 -4.72
N VAL A 179 -16.98 -1.00 -5.36
CA VAL A 179 -16.22 -1.21 -6.60
C VAL A 179 -16.91 -2.27 -7.44
N SER A 180 -16.66 -2.30 -8.75
CA SER A 180 -17.24 -3.31 -9.65
C SER A 180 -16.18 -4.02 -10.47
N ARG A 181 -16.38 -5.32 -10.68
CA ARG A 181 -15.55 -6.19 -11.55
C ARG A 181 -16.38 -7.23 -12.28
N GLY A 182 -17.40 -6.79 -13.01
CA GLY A 182 -18.43 -7.67 -13.58
C GLY A 182 -19.58 -7.98 -12.61
N GLU A 183 -19.36 -7.85 -11.30
CA GLU A 183 -20.37 -7.81 -10.24
C GLU A 183 -20.20 -6.53 -9.42
N HIS A 184 -21.23 -6.12 -8.73
CA HIS A 184 -21.16 -5.04 -7.75
C HIS A 184 -20.59 -5.60 -6.46
N MET A 185 -19.55 -4.97 -5.93
CA MET A 185 -18.96 -5.31 -4.63
C MET A 185 -19.08 -4.12 -3.68
N VAL A 186 -19.75 -4.34 -2.56
CA VAL A 186 -19.87 -3.35 -1.48
C VAL A 186 -19.15 -3.88 -0.25
N ILE A 187 -18.32 -3.03 0.34
CA ILE A 187 -17.66 -3.32 1.62
C ILE A 187 -18.39 -2.52 2.70
N MET A 188 -18.90 -3.24 3.67
CA MET A 188 -19.54 -2.70 4.88
C MET A 188 -18.55 -2.77 6.05
N GLU A 189 -18.51 -1.72 6.86
CA GLU A 189 -17.60 -1.59 8.00
C GLU A 189 -18.38 -1.43 9.30
N LYS A 190 -17.93 -2.08 10.36
CA LYS A 190 -18.43 -1.88 11.73
C LYS A 190 -17.23 -1.65 12.64
N GLU A 191 -17.24 -0.53 13.39
CA GLU A 191 -16.25 -0.30 14.44
C GLU A 191 -16.55 -1.22 15.62
N ASN A 192 -15.58 -2.02 16.03
CA ASN A 192 -15.68 -2.80 17.24
C ASN A 192 -15.31 -1.90 18.42
N PRO A 193 -16.14 -1.80 19.47
CA PRO A 193 -15.70 -1.19 20.71
C PRO A 193 -14.47 -1.97 21.18
N GLY A 194 -13.35 -1.29 21.39
CA GLY A 194 -12.16 -1.92 21.96
C GLY A 194 -12.49 -2.49 23.33
N GLU A 195 -12.00 -3.68 23.57
CA GLU A 195 -12.00 -4.25 24.92
C GLU A 195 -11.15 -3.44 25.87
#